data_9808ad519340f4926138b1eb54b7b050
#
_entry.id   9808ad519340f4926138b1eb54b7b050
#
_cell.length_a   1.000
_cell.length_b   1.000
_cell.length_c   1.000
_cell.angle_alpha   90.00
_cell.angle_beta   90.00
_cell.angle_gamma   90.00
#
_symmetry.space_group_name_H-M   'P 1'
#
loop_
_entity.id
_entity.type
_entity.pdbx_description
1 polymer ?
#
loop_
_entity_poly.entity_id
_entity_poly.type
_entity_poly.pdbx_seq_one_letter_code
_entity_poly.pdbx_strand_id
1 'polypeptide(L)'
;MRWWRRRRPVAGKLEGLVNFRDLGGLPADGGTVRPGLLFRSDSLAYATPADAERLVHDLGLSTVIDLRGEYEVEQLGRGPLSWAGVGYYSAPIADVSGAADLVGHYVAMLTEKGPVLARTVRHLTCAGTLPAVFHCEAGCDRTGVLAAVVLGLLGVPEEAIAADYAATAAAMPAINERVAVVVDRLGLPPRPASVPVWEPQAALMIRTLELVRERWGGMEGWAREHGLSADELSALRADLVTAA
;
A
#
# COMPACT_ATOMS: atom_id res chain seq x y z
N MET A 1 0.57 29.71 6.79
CA MET A 1 1.11 29.83 5.41
C MET A 1 1.33 28.42 4.89
N ARG A 2 0.48 27.96 3.95
CA ARG A 2 0.52 26.57 3.41
C ARG A 2 1.65 26.47 2.39
N TRP A 3 2.72 25.78 2.72
CA TRP A 3 3.94 25.65 1.91
C TRP A 3 3.97 24.47 0.92
N TRP A 4 2.80 23.86 0.61
CA TRP A 4 2.64 22.75 -0.36
C TRP A 4 2.53 23.22 -1.83
N ARG A 5 3.31 24.20 -2.23
CA ARG A 5 3.37 24.70 -3.60
C ARG A 5 3.98 23.65 -4.53
N ARG A 6 3.15 23.17 -5.48
CA ARG A 6 3.52 22.46 -6.72
C ARG A 6 4.68 21.48 -6.56
N ARG A 7 4.42 20.33 -5.93
CA ARG A 7 5.35 19.22 -6.01
C ARG A 7 5.33 18.67 -7.43
N ARG A 8 6.51 18.49 -8.01
CA ARG A 8 6.66 17.88 -9.33
C ARG A 8 6.42 16.38 -9.15
N PRO A 9 5.76 15.68 -10.15
CA PRO A 9 5.83 14.23 -10.18
C PRO A 9 7.30 13.81 -10.17
N VAL A 10 7.61 12.64 -9.59
CA VAL A 10 8.98 12.11 -9.65
C VAL A 10 9.44 12.14 -11.08
N ALA A 11 10.37 13.05 -11.41
CA ALA A 11 10.91 13.14 -12.75
C ALA A 11 11.82 11.94 -12.99
N GLY A 12 11.34 10.96 -13.75
CA GLY A 12 12.07 9.75 -14.12
C GLY A 12 11.76 8.56 -13.18
N LYS A 13 12.17 7.38 -13.65
CA LYS A 13 11.98 6.09 -12.97
C LYS A 13 12.91 6.00 -11.76
N LEU A 14 12.40 5.48 -10.63
CA LEU A 14 13.25 5.09 -9.49
C LEU A 14 14.06 3.84 -9.88
N GLU A 15 15.31 3.77 -9.43
CA GLU A 15 16.26 2.73 -9.87
C GLU A 15 16.00 1.40 -9.14
N GLY A 16 15.84 1.49 -7.83
CA GLY A 16 15.67 0.33 -6.97
C GLY A 16 14.22 -0.08 -6.75
N LEU A 17 13.23 0.75 -7.08
CA LEU A 17 11.81 0.48 -6.82
C LEU A 17 11.07 0.24 -8.13
N VAL A 18 10.44 -0.92 -8.25
CA VAL A 18 9.82 -1.35 -9.52
C VAL A 18 8.29 -1.22 -9.52
N ASN A 19 7.68 -1.10 -8.32
CA ASN A 19 6.23 -1.03 -8.15
C ASN A 19 5.79 0.27 -7.44
N PHE A 20 6.68 1.28 -7.39
CA PHE A 20 6.39 2.58 -6.79
C PHE A 20 5.44 3.39 -7.66
N ARG A 21 4.38 3.95 -7.04
CA ARG A 21 3.46 4.88 -7.70
C ARG A 21 2.68 5.77 -6.73
N ASP A 22 2.26 6.92 -7.25
CA ASP A 22 1.30 7.83 -6.60
C ASP A 22 -0.12 7.29 -6.76
N LEU A 23 -0.91 7.33 -5.70
CA LEU A 23 -2.36 7.02 -5.74
C LEU A 23 -3.20 8.26 -6.08
N GLY A 24 -2.56 9.40 -6.26
CA GLY A 24 -3.23 10.64 -6.64
C GLY A 24 -3.78 10.64 -8.06
N GLY A 25 -4.81 11.48 -8.27
CA GLY A 25 -5.48 11.63 -9.56
C GLY A 25 -6.62 10.63 -9.80
N LEU A 26 -6.80 9.63 -8.94
CA LEU A 26 -7.95 8.74 -9.03
C LEU A 26 -9.25 9.50 -8.68
N PRO A 27 -10.36 9.23 -9.38
CA PRO A 27 -11.65 9.81 -9.02
C PRO A 27 -12.03 9.39 -7.60
N ALA A 28 -12.64 10.29 -6.84
CA ALA A 28 -13.09 10.06 -5.47
C ALA A 28 -14.40 10.82 -5.22
N ASP A 29 -15.10 10.49 -4.13
CA ASP A 29 -16.32 11.20 -3.78
C ASP A 29 -16.03 12.69 -3.56
N GLY A 30 -16.71 13.53 -4.36
CA GLY A 30 -16.56 14.99 -4.30
C GLY A 30 -15.30 15.54 -4.94
N GLY A 31 -14.51 14.73 -5.69
CA GLY A 31 -13.31 15.23 -6.36
C GLY A 31 -12.35 14.17 -6.85
N THR A 32 -11.07 14.35 -6.57
CA THR A 32 -10.00 13.42 -6.91
C THR A 32 -9.05 13.21 -5.73
N VAL A 33 -8.44 12.02 -5.64
CA VAL A 33 -7.35 11.78 -4.68
C VAL A 33 -6.22 12.76 -4.95
N ARG A 34 -5.76 13.45 -3.92
CA ARG A 34 -4.69 14.47 -4.05
C ARG A 34 -3.38 13.83 -4.48
N PRO A 35 -2.79 14.26 -5.60
CA PRO A 35 -1.50 13.76 -6.02
C PRO A 35 -0.37 14.20 -5.08
N GLY A 36 0.65 13.37 -4.98
CA GLY A 36 1.86 13.66 -4.23
C GLY A 36 1.72 13.52 -2.70
N LEU A 37 0.67 12.90 -2.20
CA LEU A 37 0.46 12.72 -0.77
C LEU A 37 0.49 11.25 -0.32
N LEU A 38 0.03 10.35 -1.16
CA LEU A 38 -0.04 8.94 -0.79
C LEU A 38 0.51 8.06 -1.91
N PHE A 39 1.53 7.30 -1.55
CA PHE A 39 2.25 6.42 -2.48
C PHE A 39 2.19 4.99 -2.01
N ARG A 40 2.29 4.06 -2.96
CA ARG A 40 2.52 2.65 -2.67
C ARG A 40 3.76 2.14 -3.39
N SER A 41 4.40 1.08 -2.86
CA SER A 41 5.63 0.52 -3.43
C SER A 41 5.79 -0.97 -3.13
N ASP A 42 6.71 -1.60 -3.83
CA ASP A 42 7.46 -2.76 -3.38
C ASP A 42 8.42 -2.39 -2.24
N SER A 43 9.17 -3.35 -1.72
CA SER A 43 9.99 -3.17 -0.53
C SER A 43 11.02 -2.04 -0.69
N LEU A 44 10.96 -1.06 0.22
CA LEU A 44 11.91 0.05 0.27
C LEU A 44 13.33 -0.38 0.69
N ALA A 45 13.51 -1.64 1.09
CA ALA A 45 14.83 -2.22 1.29
C ALA A 45 15.68 -2.23 0.01
N TYR A 46 15.04 -2.19 -1.15
CA TYR A 46 15.71 -2.16 -2.46
C TYR A 46 15.96 -0.76 -3.01
N ALA A 47 15.47 0.28 -2.35
CA ALA A 47 15.73 1.65 -2.77
C ALA A 47 17.24 1.93 -2.82
N THR A 48 17.70 2.65 -3.84
CA THR A 48 19.07 3.16 -3.85
C THR A 48 19.18 4.43 -3.01
N PRO A 49 20.39 4.87 -2.62
CA PRO A 49 20.58 6.17 -1.98
C PRO A 49 20.00 7.32 -2.83
N ALA A 50 20.15 7.26 -4.15
CA ALA A 50 19.61 8.25 -5.08
C ALA A 50 18.06 8.24 -5.08
N ASP A 51 17.43 7.06 -4.97
CA ASP A 51 15.98 6.95 -4.81
C ASP A 51 15.53 7.61 -3.50
N ALA A 52 16.24 7.34 -2.39
CA ALA A 52 15.92 7.93 -1.11
C ALA A 52 16.01 9.46 -1.12
N GLU A 53 17.06 10.03 -1.73
CA GLU A 53 17.20 11.48 -1.92
C GLU A 53 16.01 12.05 -2.70
N ARG A 54 15.60 11.41 -3.78
CA ARG A 54 14.46 11.85 -4.60
C ARG A 54 13.13 11.75 -3.83
N LEU A 55 12.89 10.66 -3.12
CA LEU A 55 11.70 10.49 -2.31
C LEU A 55 11.59 11.57 -1.23
N VAL A 56 12.70 11.90 -0.58
CA VAL A 56 12.73 12.92 0.49
C VAL A 56 12.69 14.33 -0.08
N HIS A 57 13.53 14.67 -1.05
CA HIS A 57 13.67 16.05 -1.51
C HIS A 57 12.66 16.45 -2.58
N ASP A 58 12.36 15.57 -3.56
CA ASP A 58 11.43 15.91 -4.63
C ASP A 58 9.97 15.71 -4.20
N LEU A 59 9.66 14.57 -3.52
CA LEU A 59 8.32 14.28 -3.03
C LEU A 59 8.05 14.80 -1.63
N GLY A 60 9.09 15.11 -0.85
CA GLY A 60 9.01 15.51 0.54
C GLY A 60 8.40 14.42 1.41
N LEU A 61 8.75 13.16 1.13
CA LEU A 61 8.26 12.02 1.87
C LEU A 61 8.49 12.22 3.38
N SER A 62 7.43 12.09 4.16
CA SER A 62 7.45 12.28 5.61
C SER A 62 7.41 10.96 6.36
N THR A 63 6.72 9.94 5.83
CA THR A 63 6.52 8.68 6.55
C THR A 63 6.59 7.47 5.62
N VAL A 64 7.27 6.44 6.11
CA VAL A 64 7.23 5.07 5.58
C VAL A 64 6.33 4.21 6.47
N ILE A 65 5.34 3.55 5.87
CA ILE A 65 4.47 2.58 6.52
C ILE A 65 4.85 1.20 6.01
N ASP A 66 5.42 0.38 6.87
CA ASP A 66 5.93 -0.95 6.53
C ASP A 66 4.95 -2.04 6.98
N LEU A 67 4.38 -2.76 6.01
CA LEU A 67 3.41 -3.84 6.23
C LEU A 67 4.07 -5.21 6.38
N ARG A 68 5.39 -5.29 6.31
CA ARG A 68 6.15 -6.54 6.44
C ARG A 68 6.16 -7.03 7.88
N GLY A 69 6.25 -8.34 8.05
CA GLY A 69 6.49 -8.95 9.35
C GLY A 69 7.90 -8.65 9.87
N GLU A 70 8.09 -8.79 11.19
CA GLU A 70 9.38 -8.53 11.85
C GLU A 70 10.51 -9.34 11.22
N TYR A 71 10.28 -10.63 10.94
CA TYR A 71 11.28 -11.49 10.29
C TYR A 71 11.72 -10.94 8.91
N GLU A 72 10.78 -10.48 8.07
CA GLU A 72 11.12 -9.89 6.77
C GLU A 72 11.99 -8.64 6.94
N VAL A 73 11.66 -7.80 7.93
CA VAL A 73 12.41 -6.57 8.23
C VAL A 73 13.80 -6.87 8.77
N GLU A 74 13.93 -7.86 9.65
CA GLU A 74 15.23 -8.32 10.18
C GLU A 74 16.15 -8.86 9.07
N GLN A 75 15.61 -9.66 8.16
CA GLN A 75 16.40 -10.30 7.09
C GLN A 75 16.77 -9.32 5.96
N LEU A 76 15.89 -8.41 5.60
CA LEU A 76 16.04 -7.56 4.41
C LEU A 76 16.40 -6.11 4.75
N GLY A 77 16.24 -5.71 6.00
CA GLY A 77 16.42 -4.32 6.43
C GLY A 77 15.31 -3.38 5.96
N ARG A 78 15.50 -2.10 6.22
CA ARG A 78 14.55 -1.02 5.87
C ARG A 78 15.04 -0.12 4.74
N GLY A 79 16.24 -0.37 4.22
CA GLY A 79 16.85 0.42 3.16
C GLY A 79 17.31 1.81 3.59
N PRO A 80 17.73 2.65 2.64
CA PRO A 80 18.37 3.94 2.91
C PRO A 80 17.43 4.98 3.53
N LEU A 81 16.12 4.82 3.43
CA LEU A 81 15.17 5.72 4.10
C LEU A 81 15.22 5.61 5.63
N SER A 82 15.80 4.54 6.19
CA SER A 82 15.93 4.34 7.64
C SER A 82 16.83 5.39 8.34
N TRP A 83 17.71 6.05 7.61
CA TRP A 83 18.57 7.12 8.10
C TRP A 83 18.34 8.48 7.43
N ALA A 84 17.30 8.61 6.62
CA ALA A 84 16.99 9.83 5.89
C ALA A 84 16.11 10.83 6.69
N GLY A 85 15.89 10.59 7.98
CA GLY A 85 15.05 11.45 8.83
C GLY A 85 13.55 11.32 8.56
N VAL A 86 13.13 10.28 7.81
CA VAL A 86 11.74 9.97 7.51
C VAL A 86 11.13 9.17 8.67
N GLY A 87 9.89 9.49 9.06
CA GLY A 87 9.15 8.74 10.05
C GLY A 87 8.95 7.28 9.62
N TYR A 88 8.95 6.36 10.57
CA TYR A 88 8.72 4.93 10.32
C TYR A 88 7.58 4.43 11.18
N TYR A 89 6.57 3.87 10.52
CA TYR A 89 5.42 3.24 11.16
C TYR A 89 5.35 1.77 10.77
N SER A 90 5.58 0.88 11.73
CA SER A 90 5.44 -0.58 11.56
C SER A 90 3.98 -0.98 11.70
N ALA A 91 3.43 -1.60 10.67
CA ALA A 91 2.04 -2.09 10.61
C ALA A 91 2.00 -3.51 10.02
N PRO A 92 2.60 -4.51 10.70
CA PRO A 92 2.78 -5.83 10.13
C PRO A 92 1.45 -6.53 9.82
N ILE A 93 1.31 -6.98 8.58
CA ILE A 93 0.26 -7.86 8.09
C ILE A 93 0.91 -9.20 7.75
N ALA A 94 1.12 -10.02 8.76
CA ALA A 94 1.70 -11.35 8.66
C ALA A 94 0.75 -12.38 9.29
N ASP A 95 1.01 -13.65 9.08
CA ASP A 95 0.33 -14.76 9.75
C ASP A 95 -1.21 -14.70 9.64
N VAL A 96 -1.68 -14.56 8.41
CA VAL A 96 -3.10 -14.66 8.09
C VAL A 96 -3.47 -16.13 7.91
N SER A 97 -4.62 -16.53 8.46
CA SER A 97 -5.11 -17.91 8.40
C SER A 97 -5.18 -18.41 6.95
N GLY A 98 -4.87 -19.69 6.76
CA GLY A 98 -4.84 -20.31 5.44
C GLY A 98 -6.18 -20.19 4.71
N ALA A 99 -6.16 -19.57 3.54
CA ALA A 99 -7.31 -19.48 2.66
C ALA A 99 -7.12 -20.41 1.45
N ALA A 100 -8.23 -20.86 0.87
CA ALA A 100 -8.20 -21.76 -0.27
C ALA A 100 -7.72 -21.07 -1.57
N ASP A 101 -7.90 -19.77 -1.65
CA ASP A 101 -7.52 -18.94 -2.80
C ASP A 101 -7.08 -17.54 -2.37
N LEU A 102 -6.66 -16.73 -3.34
CA LEU A 102 -6.12 -15.39 -3.09
C LEU A 102 -7.20 -14.40 -2.63
N VAL A 103 -8.43 -14.53 -3.11
CA VAL A 103 -9.55 -13.68 -2.69
C VAL A 103 -9.88 -13.96 -1.22
N GLY A 104 -9.97 -15.24 -0.84
CA GLY A 104 -10.14 -15.65 0.56
C GLY A 104 -9.00 -15.13 1.45
N HIS A 105 -7.76 -15.13 0.95
CA HIS A 105 -6.62 -14.57 1.67
C HIS A 105 -6.75 -13.05 1.91
N TYR A 106 -7.23 -12.30 0.94
CA TYR A 106 -7.47 -10.86 1.12
C TYR A 106 -8.61 -10.57 2.09
N VAL A 107 -9.69 -11.35 2.02
CA VAL A 107 -10.79 -11.26 3.01
C VAL A 107 -10.30 -11.63 4.41
N ALA A 108 -9.44 -12.63 4.53
CA ALA A 108 -8.82 -12.99 5.81
C ALA A 108 -7.93 -11.85 6.35
N MET A 109 -7.15 -11.17 5.51
CA MET A 109 -6.41 -9.96 5.91
C MET A 109 -7.35 -8.86 6.43
N LEU A 110 -8.45 -8.59 5.71
CA LEU A 110 -9.44 -7.58 6.11
C LEU A 110 -10.13 -7.93 7.44
N THR A 111 -10.28 -9.23 7.74
CA THR A 111 -10.93 -9.71 8.96
C THR A 111 -9.95 -9.76 10.13
N GLU A 112 -8.85 -10.50 9.97
CA GLU A 112 -7.93 -10.83 11.08
C GLU A 112 -6.97 -9.68 11.38
N LYS A 113 -6.57 -8.92 10.35
CA LYS A 113 -5.68 -7.76 10.47
C LYS A 113 -6.45 -6.43 10.38
N GLY A 114 -7.78 -6.48 10.38
CA GLY A 114 -8.62 -5.30 10.39
C GLY A 114 -8.22 -4.25 11.43
N PRO A 115 -7.93 -4.61 12.69
CA PRO A 115 -7.44 -3.65 13.68
C PRO A 115 -6.10 -2.99 13.31
N VAL A 116 -5.20 -3.70 12.63
CA VAL A 116 -3.92 -3.13 12.15
C VAL A 116 -4.18 -2.16 11.00
N LEU A 117 -4.99 -2.58 10.02
CA LEU A 117 -5.37 -1.75 8.88
C LEU A 117 -6.09 -0.47 9.33
N ALA A 118 -7.04 -0.57 10.26
CA ALA A 118 -7.75 0.59 10.82
C ALA A 118 -6.81 1.56 11.56
N ARG A 119 -5.87 1.05 12.37
CA ARG A 119 -4.84 1.89 13.00
C ARG A 119 -3.95 2.56 11.97
N THR A 120 -3.64 1.89 10.86
CA THR A 120 -2.85 2.47 9.77
C THR A 120 -3.61 3.60 9.07
N VAL A 121 -4.90 3.42 8.81
CA VAL A 121 -5.78 4.48 8.28
C VAL A 121 -5.80 5.68 9.24
N ARG A 122 -6.00 5.45 10.54
CA ARG A 122 -5.95 6.50 11.58
C ARG A 122 -4.59 7.22 11.60
N HIS A 123 -3.49 6.47 11.44
CA HIS A 123 -2.15 7.08 11.38
C HIS A 123 -1.99 8.04 10.21
N LEU A 124 -2.62 7.77 9.05
CA LEU A 124 -2.59 8.68 7.89
C LEU A 124 -3.22 10.05 8.18
N THR A 125 -4.13 10.16 9.17
CA THR A 125 -4.74 11.44 9.57
C THR A 125 -3.95 12.19 10.63
N CYS A 126 -2.85 11.62 11.16
CA CYS A 126 -2.01 12.31 12.12
C CYS A 126 -1.20 13.43 11.45
N ALA A 127 -1.09 14.55 12.13
CA ALA A 127 -0.33 15.70 11.63
C ALA A 127 1.14 15.32 11.34
N GLY A 128 1.62 15.66 10.15
CA GLY A 128 3.00 15.39 9.72
C GLY A 128 3.23 14.00 9.12
N THR A 129 2.22 13.12 9.06
CA THR A 129 2.36 11.80 8.43
C THR A 129 2.48 11.90 6.91
N LEU A 130 1.70 12.78 6.28
CA LEU A 130 1.72 12.95 4.81
C LEU A 130 2.80 13.93 4.36
N PRO A 131 3.44 13.70 3.20
CA PRO A 131 3.26 12.56 2.29
C PRO A 131 3.78 11.25 2.85
N ALA A 132 3.07 10.15 2.58
CA ALA A 132 3.42 8.83 3.05
C ALA A 132 3.54 7.82 1.92
N VAL A 133 4.43 6.84 2.08
CA VAL A 133 4.47 5.63 1.26
C VAL A 133 4.19 4.41 2.13
N PHE A 134 3.33 3.51 1.67
CA PHE A 134 3.15 2.21 2.29
C PHE A 134 3.60 1.09 1.37
N HIS A 135 4.18 0.05 1.95
CA HIS A 135 4.75 -1.07 1.21
C HIS A 135 4.71 -2.38 1.99
N CYS A 136 4.84 -3.47 1.26
CA CYS A 136 5.22 -4.77 1.81
C CYS A 136 6.47 -5.27 1.08
N GLU A 137 6.61 -6.55 0.82
CA GLU A 137 7.75 -7.07 0.04
C GLU A 137 7.56 -6.83 -1.45
N ALA A 138 6.51 -7.39 -2.06
CA ALA A 138 6.19 -7.24 -3.48
C ALA A 138 5.43 -5.95 -3.81
N GLY A 139 4.82 -5.29 -2.81
CA GLY A 139 3.90 -4.18 -3.04
C GLY A 139 2.58 -4.60 -3.71
N CYS A 140 2.25 -5.90 -3.67
CA CYS A 140 1.10 -6.50 -4.34
C CYS A 140 -0.07 -6.74 -3.38
N ASP A 141 0.03 -7.77 -2.52
CA ASP A 141 -1.08 -8.30 -1.73
C ASP A 141 -1.42 -7.40 -0.53
N ARG A 142 -0.59 -7.38 0.50
CA ARG A 142 -0.78 -6.57 1.72
C ARG A 142 -0.93 -5.08 1.38
N THR A 143 -0.09 -4.60 0.49
CA THR A 143 -0.13 -3.24 -0.03
C THR A 143 -1.39 -3.00 -0.86
N GLY A 144 -1.83 -3.96 -1.66
CA GLY A 144 -3.07 -3.90 -2.45
C GLY A 144 -4.30 -3.82 -1.56
N VAL A 145 -4.35 -4.64 -0.50
CA VAL A 145 -5.46 -4.62 0.47
C VAL A 145 -5.52 -3.29 1.21
N LEU A 146 -4.39 -2.75 1.69
CA LEU A 146 -4.40 -1.42 2.33
C LEU A 146 -4.79 -0.32 1.34
N ALA A 147 -4.31 -0.38 0.09
CA ALA A 147 -4.71 0.56 -0.95
C ALA A 147 -6.23 0.51 -1.18
N ALA A 148 -6.81 -0.69 -1.28
CA ALA A 148 -8.25 -0.87 -1.46
C ALA A 148 -9.05 -0.31 -0.28
N VAL A 149 -8.57 -0.51 0.95
CA VAL A 149 -9.19 0.09 2.15
C VAL A 149 -9.17 1.61 2.08
N VAL A 150 -8.00 2.21 1.88
CA VAL A 150 -7.89 3.68 1.86
C VAL A 150 -8.68 4.28 0.71
N LEU A 151 -8.51 3.77 -0.51
CA LEU A 151 -9.20 4.28 -1.70
C LEU A 151 -10.72 4.09 -1.60
N GLY A 152 -11.19 2.95 -1.07
CA GLY A 152 -12.61 2.71 -0.82
C GLY A 152 -13.21 3.69 0.19
N LEU A 153 -12.46 4.05 1.26
CA LEU A 153 -12.88 5.05 2.24
C LEU A 153 -12.88 6.48 1.68
N LEU A 154 -12.11 6.75 0.62
CA LEU A 154 -12.14 8.02 -0.13
C LEU A 154 -13.27 8.04 -1.18
N GLY A 155 -14.02 6.96 -1.37
CA GLY A 155 -15.08 6.85 -2.36
C GLY A 155 -14.56 6.69 -3.79
N VAL A 156 -13.38 6.10 -3.96
CA VAL A 156 -12.86 5.75 -5.29
C VAL A 156 -13.67 4.57 -5.85
N PRO A 157 -14.13 4.62 -7.11
CA PRO A 157 -14.86 3.51 -7.74
C PRO A 157 -14.09 2.18 -7.71
N GLU A 158 -14.81 1.08 -7.50
CA GLU A 158 -14.22 -0.26 -7.36
C GLU A 158 -13.36 -0.64 -8.57
N GLU A 159 -13.77 -0.24 -9.78
CA GLU A 159 -13.02 -0.48 -11.02
C GLU A 159 -11.69 0.27 -11.04
N ALA A 160 -11.63 1.47 -10.48
CA ALA A 160 -10.39 2.25 -10.38
C ALA A 160 -9.45 1.65 -9.33
N ILE A 161 -9.97 1.18 -8.20
CA ILE A 161 -9.22 0.44 -7.18
C ILE A 161 -8.63 -0.85 -7.79
N ALA A 162 -9.45 -1.60 -8.52
CA ALA A 162 -9.03 -2.84 -9.17
C ALA A 162 -7.99 -2.60 -10.28
N ALA A 163 -8.13 -1.50 -11.02
CA ALA A 163 -7.15 -1.11 -12.04
C ALA A 163 -5.79 -0.73 -11.40
N ASP A 164 -5.79 0.01 -10.30
CA ASP A 164 -4.55 0.27 -9.55
C ASP A 164 -3.92 -1.02 -9.06
N TYR A 165 -4.68 -1.93 -8.46
CA TYR A 165 -4.17 -3.22 -8.03
C TYR A 165 -3.53 -4.00 -9.19
N ALA A 166 -4.22 -4.11 -10.33
CA ALA A 166 -3.77 -4.84 -11.51
C ALA A 166 -2.54 -4.20 -12.18
N ALA A 167 -2.30 -2.90 -12.00
CA ALA A 167 -1.11 -2.23 -12.51
C ALA A 167 0.20 -2.82 -11.98
N THR A 168 0.16 -3.54 -10.85
CA THR A 168 1.29 -4.29 -10.30
C THR A 168 1.80 -5.39 -11.25
N ALA A 169 0.94 -5.91 -12.16
CA ALA A 169 1.33 -6.96 -13.12
C ALA A 169 2.56 -6.57 -13.96
N ALA A 170 2.68 -5.30 -14.30
CA ALA A 170 3.84 -4.79 -15.06
C ALA A 170 5.18 -4.89 -14.29
N ALA A 171 5.14 -4.90 -12.96
CA ALA A 171 6.31 -5.02 -12.11
C ALA A 171 6.64 -6.47 -11.72
N MET A 172 5.71 -7.43 -11.92
CA MET A 172 5.86 -8.81 -11.47
C MET A 172 7.11 -9.53 -12.00
N PRO A 173 7.55 -9.35 -13.25
CA PRO A 173 8.81 -9.98 -13.71
C PRO A 173 10.01 -9.58 -12.83
N ALA A 174 10.21 -8.29 -12.59
CA ALA A 174 11.31 -7.79 -11.77
C ALA A 174 11.15 -8.17 -10.28
N ILE A 175 9.93 -8.19 -9.76
CA ILE A 175 9.63 -8.66 -8.40
C ILE A 175 10.01 -10.15 -8.25
N ASN A 176 9.62 -10.99 -9.21
CA ASN A 176 9.91 -12.42 -9.17
C ASN A 176 11.43 -12.71 -9.22
N GLU A 177 12.20 -11.95 -10.02
CA GLU A 177 13.67 -12.05 -10.03
C GLU A 177 14.26 -11.75 -8.66
N ARG A 178 13.79 -10.69 -7.99
CA ARG A 178 14.25 -10.32 -6.64
C ARG A 178 13.89 -11.37 -5.60
N VAL A 179 12.65 -11.86 -5.63
CA VAL A 179 12.20 -12.93 -4.73
C VAL A 179 13.07 -14.17 -4.89
N ALA A 180 13.43 -14.55 -6.12
CA ALA A 180 14.31 -15.69 -6.37
C ALA A 180 15.70 -15.49 -5.73
N VAL A 181 16.29 -14.29 -5.85
CA VAL A 181 17.57 -13.94 -5.21
C VAL A 181 17.47 -13.99 -3.68
N VAL A 182 16.37 -13.49 -3.11
CA VAL A 182 16.16 -13.54 -1.64
C VAL A 182 15.99 -14.97 -1.14
N VAL A 183 15.20 -15.77 -1.84
CA VAL A 183 15.00 -17.20 -1.54
C VAL A 183 16.33 -17.94 -1.53
N ASP A 184 17.16 -17.74 -2.57
CA ASP A 184 18.50 -18.36 -2.67
C ASP A 184 19.43 -17.89 -1.53
N ARG A 185 19.48 -16.58 -1.29
CA ARG A 185 20.31 -15.97 -0.23
C ARG A 185 19.96 -16.48 1.16
N LEU A 186 18.66 -16.71 1.42
CA LEU A 186 18.18 -17.18 2.73
C LEU A 186 18.18 -18.70 2.84
N GLY A 187 18.62 -19.43 1.81
CA GLY A 187 18.59 -20.90 1.78
C GLY A 187 17.18 -21.47 1.89
N LEU A 188 16.16 -20.71 1.50
CA LEU A 188 14.77 -21.14 1.53
C LEU A 188 14.49 -22.08 0.34
N PRO A 189 13.58 -23.05 0.48
CA PRO A 189 13.20 -23.88 -0.65
C PRO A 189 12.56 -23.00 -1.74
N PRO A 190 12.93 -23.23 -3.02
CA PRO A 190 12.29 -22.51 -4.11
C PRO A 190 10.79 -22.83 -4.14
N ARG A 191 10.00 -21.88 -4.62
CA ARG A 191 8.57 -22.10 -4.78
C ARG A 191 8.33 -23.34 -5.66
N PRO A 192 7.53 -24.33 -5.22
CA PRO A 192 7.22 -25.49 -6.03
C PRO A 192 6.62 -25.07 -7.39
N ALA A 193 7.02 -25.72 -8.47
CA ALA A 193 6.49 -25.46 -9.80
C ALA A 193 4.96 -25.69 -9.91
N SER A 194 4.40 -26.49 -9.01
CA SER A 194 2.95 -26.72 -8.89
C SER A 194 2.16 -25.56 -8.28
N VAL A 195 2.86 -24.59 -7.64
CA VAL A 195 2.22 -23.40 -7.11
C VAL A 195 2.18 -22.33 -8.20
N PRO A 196 0.99 -21.92 -8.69
CA PRO A 196 0.87 -20.91 -9.73
C PRO A 196 1.61 -19.62 -9.38
N VAL A 197 2.19 -18.95 -10.38
CA VAL A 197 2.60 -17.55 -10.24
C VAL A 197 1.32 -16.73 -10.21
N TRP A 198 1.06 -16.09 -9.08
CA TRP A 198 -0.07 -15.20 -8.98
C TRP A 198 0.21 -13.93 -9.80
N GLU A 199 -0.69 -13.68 -10.75
CA GLU A 199 -0.72 -12.40 -11.45
C GLU A 199 -1.81 -11.53 -10.82
N PRO A 200 -1.51 -10.28 -10.46
CA PRO A 200 -2.50 -9.36 -9.94
C PRO A 200 -3.48 -8.95 -11.05
N GLN A 201 -4.65 -9.58 -11.05
CA GLN A 201 -5.74 -9.33 -12.00
C GLN A 201 -6.81 -8.47 -11.34
N ALA A 202 -7.37 -7.50 -12.07
CA ALA A 202 -8.44 -6.64 -11.59
C ALA A 202 -9.64 -7.45 -11.03
N ALA A 203 -9.97 -8.57 -11.64
CA ALA A 203 -11.07 -9.45 -11.21
C ALA A 203 -10.91 -9.96 -9.76
N LEU A 204 -9.66 -10.20 -9.30
CA LEU A 204 -9.39 -10.61 -7.91
C LEU A 204 -9.79 -9.52 -6.92
N MET A 205 -9.42 -8.28 -7.22
CA MET A 205 -9.75 -7.13 -6.35
C MET A 205 -11.25 -6.81 -6.42
N ILE A 206 -11.88 -6.87 -7.59
CA ILE A 206 -13.33 -6.71 -7.72
C ILE A 206 -14.05 -7.73 -6.85
N ARG A 207 -13.69 -9.02 -6.97
CA ARG A 207 -14.33 -10.07 -6.15
C ARG A 207 -14.10 -9.85 -4.65
N THR A 208 -12.93 -9.37 -4.26
CA THR A 208 -12.65 -9.00 -2.86
C THR A 208 -13.58 -7.87 -2.38
N LEU A 209 -13.75 -6.82 -3.18
CA LEU A 209 -14.61 -5.68 -2.86
C LEU A 209 -16.10 -6.07 -2.81
N GLU A 210 -16.54 -6.97 -3.69
CA GLU A 210 -17.88 -7.56 -3.61
C GLU A 210 -18.11 -8.26 -2.27
N LEU A 211 -17.15 -9.07 -1.81
CA LEU A 211 -17.25 -9.74 -0.50
C LEU A 211 -17.20 -8.75 0.67
N VAL A 212 -16.46 -7.65 0.53
CA VAL A 212 -16.51 -6.54 1.50
C VAL A 212 -17.91 -5.95 1.57
N ARG A 213 -18.55 -5.74 0.44
CA ARG A 213 -19.91 -5.21 0.36
C ARG A 213 -20.94 -6.21 0.94
N GLU A 214 -20.81 -7.47 0.61
CA GLU A 214 -21.68 -8.54 1.14
C GLU A 214 -21.56 -8.66 2.66
N ARG A 215 -20.35 -8.60 3.21
CA ARG A 215 -20.08 -8.86 4.63
C ARG A 215 -20.29 -7.65 5.53
N TRP A 216 -19.88 -6.46 5.09
CA TRP A 216 -19.86 -5.25 5.91
C TRP A 216 -20.75 -4.11 5.38
N GLY A 217 -21.40 -4.31 4.24
CA GLY A 217 -22.16 -3.24 3.59
C GLY A 217 -21.25 -2.22 2.88
N GLY A 218 -19.99 -2.58 2.62
CA GLY A 218 -18.99 -1.75 1.97
C GLY A 218 -17.85 -1.33 2.91
N MET A 219 -16.93 -0.52 2.38
CA MET A 219 -15.70 -0.15 3.09
C MET A 219 -15.95 0.70 4.36
N GLU A 220 -16.98 1.54 4.37
CA GLU A 220 -17.36 2.29 5.57
C GLU A 220 -17.92 1.38 6.66
N GLY A 221 -18.66 0.33 6.29
CA GLY A 221 -19.15 -0.68 7.25
C GLY A 221 -17.99 -1.45 7.88
N TRP A 222 -17.00 -1.84 7.05
CA TRP A 222 -15.76 -2.43 7.52
C TRP A 222 -15.02 -1.48 8.49
N ALA A 223 -14.89 -0.21 8.14
CA ALA A 223 -14.21 0.78 8.97
C ALA A 223 -14.87 0.94 10.34
N ARG A 224 -16.20 0.99 10.39
CA ARG A 224 -16.97 1.06 11.64
C ARG A 224 -16.77 -0.18 12.52
N GLU A 225 -16.77 -1.37 11.92
CA GLU A 225 -16.54 -2.62 12.67
C GLU A 225 -15.15 -2.63 13.31
N HIS A 226 -14.16 -2.02 12.65
CA HIS A 226 -12.78 -1.93 13.14
C HIS A 226 -12.49 -0.63 13.92
N GLY A 227 -13.52 0.11 14.33
CA GLY A 227 -13.43 1.21 15.28
C GLY A 227 -12.91 2.53 14.69
N LEU A 228 -13.04 2.75 13.39
CA LEU A 228 -12.82 4.08 12.78
C LEU A 228 -14.09 4.94 12.96
N SER A 229 -13.92 6.13 13.48
CA SER A 229 -15.01 7.09 13.67
C SER A 229 -15.33 7.86 12.40
N ALA A 230 -16.53 8.46 12.34
CA ALA A 230 -16.94 9.34 11.25
C ALA A 230 -16.02 10.56 11.13
N ASP A 231 -15.52 11.09 12.26
CA ASP A 231 -14.59 12.23 12.27
C ASP A 231 -13.23 11.86 11.66
N GLU A 232 -12.71 10.66 11.97
CA GLU A 232 -11.48 10.15 11.37
C GLU A 232 -11.62 9.94 9.86
N LEU A 233 -12.76 9.42 9.39
CA LEU A 233 -13.04 9.28 7.96
C LEU A 233 -13.19 10.63 7.27
N SER A 234 -13.83 11.61 7.93
CA SER A 234 -13.94 12.98 7.43
C SER A 234 -12.58 13.65 7.33
N ALA A 235 -11.72 13.48 8.33
CA ALA A 235 -10.35 13.99 8.31
C ALA A 235 -9.53 13.35 7.17
N LEU A 236 -9.62 12.03 6.98
CA LEU A 236 -8.96 11.32 5.89
C LEU A 236 -9.33 11.90 4.51
N ARG A 237 -10.65 12.11 4.29
CA ARG A 237 -11.15 12.71 3.04
C ARG A 237 -10.71 14.16 2.88
N ALA A 238 -10.77 14.96 3.94
CA ALA A 238 -10.33 16.36 3.92
C ALA A 238 -8.84 16.49 3.58
N ASP A 239 -8.00 15.56 4.03
CA ASP A 239 -6.56 15.57 3.77
C ASP A 239 -6.22 15.02 2.38
N LEU A 240 -6.90 13.97 1.93
CA LEU A 240 -6.52 13.21 0.73
C LEU A 240 -7.41 13.46 -0.51
N VAL A 241 -8.53 14.17 -0.41
CA VAL A 241 -9.38 14.50 -1.59
C VAL A 241 -9.30 15.99 -1.88
N THR A 242 -9.11 16.33 -3.16
CA THR A 242 -9.27 17.70 -3.67
C THR A 242 -10.74 17.88 -4.07
N ALA A 243 -11.40 18.93 -3.59
CA ALA A 243 -12.72 19.29 -4.11
C ALA A 243 -12.65 19.52 -5.64
N ALA A 244 -13.70 19.08 -6.33
CA ALA A 244 -13.87 19.29 -7.77
C ALA A 244 -13.95 20.78 -8.12
#